data_ca6e5e7510c43516b7930e266ea78c72
#
_entry.id   ca6e5e7510c43516b7930e266ea78c72
#
_cell.length_a   1.000
_cell.length_b   1.000
_cell.length_c   1.000
_cell.angle_alpha   90.00
_cell.angle_beta   90.00
_cell.angle_gamma   90.00
#
_symmetry.space_group_name_H-M   'P 1'
#
loop_
_entity.id
_entity.type
_entity.pdbx_description
1 polymer ?
#
loop_
_entity_poly.entity_id
_entity_poly.type
_entity_poly.pdbx_seq_one_letter_code
_entity_poly.pdbx_strand_id
1 'polypeptide(L)'
;MTIQRPHPTAAAPAASAEIELKLALPGADPRTVGEQMAQLPLLADLAPVQQKLRNIYFDTPAQDLRQQRAALRLRSLRQGSGKTRWLQTLKTAGTATAGLSQRGEWEAAVHEGQLDPVALQGTPWPTLDQDGQWLAQLAPCFETESTRTLRLFTADDGSRIEVVLDVGSVRA
;
A
#
# COMPACT_ATOMS: atom_id res chain seq x y z
N MET A 1 22.94 -36.26 -11.50
CA MET A 1 22.05 -35.48 -12.41
C MET A 1 20.95 -34.90 -11.52
N THR A 2 21.15 -33.67 -11.01
CA THR A 2 20.25 -33.03 -10.05
C THR A 2 19.20 -32.28 -10.82
N ILE A 3 17.95 -32.72 -10.74
CA ILE A 3 16.80 -32.06 -11.36
C ILE A 3 16.45 -30.85 -10.52
N GLN A 4 16.79 -29.67 -11.02
CA GLN A 4 16.42 -28.38 -10.47
C GLN A 4 14.92 -28.18 -10.70
N ARG A 5 14.12 -28.15 -9.64
CA ARG A 5 12.69 -27.82 -9.73
C ARG A 5 12.55 -26.37 -10.19
N PRO A 6 11.69 -26.06 -11.15
CA PRO A 6 11.42 -24.67 -11.53
C PRO A 6 10.80 -23.93 -10.34
N HIS A 7 11.32 -22.75 -10.04
CA HIS A 7 10.68 -21.82 -9.10
C HIS A 7 9.29 -21.48 -9.63
N PRO A 8 8.26 -21.40 -8.77
CA PRO A 8 6.95 -20.95 -9.22
C PRO A 8 7.10 -19.51 -9.74
N THR A 9 6.77 -19.33 -11.00
CA THR A 9 6.65 -17.99 -11.62
C THR A 9 5.64 -17.20 -10.82
N ALA A 10 6.05 -16.11 -10.20
CA ALA A 10 5.14 -15.21 -9.53
C ALA A 10 4.09 -14.76 -10.55
N ALA A 11 2.81 -14.90 -10.21
CA ALA A 11 1.73 -14.41 -11.05
C ALA A 11 1.92 -12.90 -11.24
N ALA A 12 1.74 -12.42 -12.48
CA ALA A 12 1.79 -10.98 -12.76
C ALA A 12 0.80 -10.24 -11.84
N PRO A 13 1.20 -9.10 -11.26
CA PRO A 13 0.34 -8.35 -10.37
C PRO A 13 -0.93 -7.94 -11.11
N ALA A 14 -2.10 -8.28 -10.55
CA ALA A 14 -3.37 -7.84 -11.10
C ALA A 14 -3.49 -6.32 -10.93
N ALA A 15 -3.81 -5.61 -12.02
CA ALA A 15 -4.17 -4.21 -11.94
C ALA A 15 -5.50 -4.08 -11.21
N SER A 16 -5.54 -3.34 -10.12
CA SER A 16 -6.79 -2.94 -9.47
C SER A 16 -6.92 -1.43 -9.50
N ALA A 17 -8.16 -0.94 -9.66
CA ALA A 17 -8.45 0.47 -9.42
C ALA A 17 -8.62 0.65 -7.91
N GLU A 18 -7.69 1.34 -7.27
CA GLU A 18 -7.85 1.75 -5.88
C GLU A 18 -8.83 2.94 -5.85
N ILE A 19 -9.94 2.79 -5.15
CA ILE A 19 -10.87 3.87 -4.85
C ILE A 19 -10.78 4.13 -3.35
N GLU A 20 -10.31 5.32 -2.97
CA GLU A 20 -10.03 5.66 -1.59
C GLU A 20 -10.57 7.06 -1.26
N LEU A 21 -11.28 7.18 -0.13
CA LEU A 21 -11.63 8.46 0.47
C LEU A 21 -10.74 8.70 1.68
N LYS A 22 -9.90 9.73 1.62
CA LYS A 22 -9.07 10.20 2.73
C LYS A 22 -9.69 11.41 3.41
N LEU A 23 -9.92 11.28 4.72
CA LEU A 23 -10.39 12.37 5.57
C LEU A 23 -9.27 12.79 6.51
N ALA A 24 -8.92 14.06 6.48
CA ALA A 24 -8.01 14.64 7.46
C ALA A 24 -8.81 14.99 8.74
N LEU A 25 -8.22 14.70 9.89
CA LEU A 25 -8.81 14.97 11.20
C LEU A 25 -7.90 15.94 11.99
N PRO A 26 -7.81 17.20 11.56
CA PRO A 26 -6.89 18.15 12.16
C PRO A 26 -7.21 18.37 13.64
N GLY A 27 -6.19 18.25 14.50
CA GLY A 27 -6.32 18.45 15.95
C GLY A 27 -7.13 17.39 16.71
N ALA A 28 -7.61 16.35 16.04
CA ALA A 28 -8.32 15.27 16.71
C ALA A 28 -7.34 14.32 17.42
N ASP A 29 -7.69 13.92 18.65
CA ASP A 29 -6.97 12.86 19.33
C ASP A 29 -7.32 11.49 18.69
N PRO A 30 -6.33 10.72 18.23
CA PRO A 30 -6.58 9.43 17.57
C PRO A 30 -7.33 8.42 18.44
N ARG A 31 -7.16 8.47 19.76
CA ARG A 31 -7.86 7.59 20.70
C ARG A 31 -9.34 7.91 20.70
N THR A 32 -9.69 9.19 20.87
CA THR A 32 -11.07 9.67 20.85
C THR A 32 -11.76 9.34 19.53
N VAL A 33 -11.07 9.55 18.40
CA VAL A 33 -11.59 9.16 17.07
C VAL A 33 -11.86 7.66 17.00
N GLY A 34 -10.93 6.82 17.49
CA GLY A 34 -11.10 5.38 17.51
C GLY A 34 -12.30 4.91 18.35
N GLU A 35 -12.52 5.54 19.50
CA GLU A 35 -13.67 5.28 20.39
C GLU A 35 -14.99 5.71 19.73
N GLN A 36 -15.02 6.89 19.14
CA GLN A 36 -16.20 7.38 18.41
C GLN A 36 -16.55 6.49 17.21
N MET A 37 -15.55 6.09 16.43
CA MET A 37 -15.75 5.16 15.30
C MET A 37 -16.32 3.82 15.78
N ALA A 38 -15.88 3.31 16.93
CA ALA A 38 -16.40 2.06 17.49
C ALA A 38 -17.85 2.14 17.93
N GLN A 39 -18.38 3.35 18.17
CA GLN A 39 -19.76 3.58 18.57
C GLN A 39 -20.70 3.88 17.40
N LEU A 40 -20.17 4.06 16.19
CA LEU A 40 -21.02 4.26 15.02
C LEU A 40 -21.88 3.01 14.77
N PRO A 41 -23.21 3.14 14.60
CA PRO A 41 -24.09 1.98 14.42
C PRO A 41 -23.64 1.04 13.28
N LEU A 42 -23.07 1.62 12.22
CA LEU A 42 -22.56 0.88 11.06
C LEU A 42 -21.30 0.04 11.38
N LEU A 43 -20.54 0.41 12.41
CA LEU A 43 -19.25 -0.20 12.73
C LEU A 43 -19.20 -0.90 14.09
N ALA A 44 -20.22 -0.69 14.93
CA ALA A 44 -20.22 -1.15 16.33
C ALA A 44 -20.12 -2.69 16.44
N ASP A 45 -20.80 -3.39 15.55
CA ASP A 45 -20.85 -4.87 15.54
C ASP A 45 -19.69 -5.49 14.73
N LEU A 46 -18.85 -4.66 14.10
CA LEU A 46 -17.72 -5.15 13.29
C LEU A 46 -16.46 -5.27 14.15
N ALA A 47 -15.94 -6.50 14.26
CA ALA A 47 -14.71 -6.74 14.98
C ALA A 47 -13.54 -6.00 14.33
N PRO A 48 -12.79 -5.16 15.08
CA PRO A 48 -11.62 -4.47 14.56
C PRO A 48 -10.46 -5.43 14.35
N VAL A 49 -9.77 -5.28 13.23
CA VAL A 49 -8.50 -5.96 12.97
C VAL A 49 -7.37 -4.97 13.09
N GLN A 50 -6.39 -5.29 13.94
CA GLN A 50 -5.19 -4.47 14.09
C GLN A 50 -4.03 -5.00 13.26
N GLN A 51 -3.37 -4.09 12.56
CA GLN A 51 -2.21 -4.37 11.72
C GLN A 51 -1.09 -3.38 12.05
N LYS A 52 0.14 -3.88 12.09
CA LYS A 52 1.34 -3.03 12.11
C LYS A 52 1.87 -2.93 10.69
N LEU A 53 2.03 -1.72 10.22
CA LEU A 53 2.50 -1.40 8.88
C LEU A 53 3.80 -0.61 8.98
N ARG A 54 4.79 -0.99 8.16
CA ARG A 54 5.95 -0.16 7.84
C ARG A 54 6.02 -0.05 6.35
N ASN A 55 6.09 1.16 5.83
CA ASN A 55 6.25 1.43 4.42
C ASN A 55 7.57 2.12 4.18
N ILE A 56 8.30 1.66 3.18
CA ILE A 56 9.52 2.29 2.67
C ILE A 56 9.18 2.76 1.26
N TYR A 57 9.31 4.05 1.01
CA TYR A 57 9.08 4.63 -0.30
C TYR A 57 10.40 4.86 -1.00
N PHE A 58 10.43 4.58 -2.29
CA PHE A 58 11.62 4.66 -3.13
C PHE A 58 11.42 5.69 -4.22
N ASP A 59 12.49 6.40 -4.53
CA ASP A 59 12.59 7.28 -5.70
C ASP A 59 14.05 7.36 -6.14
N THR A 60 14.29 7.94 -7.32
CA THR A 60 15.63 8.31 -7.74
C THR A 60 16.07 9.61 -7.07
N PRO A 61 17.36 9.94 -7.06
CA PRO A 61 17.84 11.24 -6.57
C PRO A 61 17.21 12.43 -7.30
N ALA A 62 16.82 12.26 -8.56
CA ALA A 62 16.13 13.28 -9.35
C ALA A 62 14.62 13.35 -9.06
N GLN A 63 14.07 12.45 -8.22
CA GLN A 63 12.64 12.35 -7.92
C GLN A 63 11.78 12.05 -9.18
N ASP A 64 12.26 11.16 -10.03
CA ASP A 64 11.62 10.85 -11.31
C ASP A 64 10.23 10.26 -11.14
N LEU A 65 10.05 9.34 -10.17
CA LEU A 65 8.72 8.78 -9.86
C LEU A 65 7.75 9.86 -9.40
N ARG A 66 8.18 10.75 -8.51
CA ARG A 66 7.36 11.88 -8.05
C ARG A 66 6.97 12.80 -9.21
N GLN A 67 7.88 13.11 -10.13
CA GLN A 67 7.61 13.93 -11.30
C GLN A 67 6.55 13.27 -12.21
N GLN A 68 6.57 11.95 -12.33
CA GLN A 68 5.59 11.17 -13.07
C GLN A 68 4.31 10.85 -12.28
N ARG A 69 4.15 11.43 -11.07
CA ARG A 69 3.04 11.16 -10.16
C ARG A 69 2.89 9.65 -9.85
N ALA A 70 3.99 8.93 -9.87
CA ALA A 70 4.08 7.54 -9.48
C ALA A 70 4.69 7.41 -8.08
N ALA A 71 4.43 6.28 -7.43
CA ALA A 71 5.06 5.94 -6.15
C ALA A 71 5.37 4.44 -6.12
N LEU A 72 6.60 4.11 -5.76
CA LEU A 72 7.04 2.75 -5.49
C LEU A 72 7.25 2.57 -3.99
N ARG A 73 6.67 1.51 -3.44
CA ARG A 73 6.68 1.25 -2.01
C ARG A 73 6.94 -0.23 -1.72
N LEU A 74 7.75 -0.49 -0.70
CA LEU A 74 7.75 -1.76 0.03
C LEU A 74 6.96 -1.59 1.33
N ARG A 75 6.04 -2.53 1.58
CA ARG A 75 5.26 -2.58 2.82
C ARG A 75 5.52 -3.88 3.55
N SER A 76 5.94 -3.79 4.81
CA SER A 76 5.76 -4.90 5.73
C SER A 76 4.41 -4.77 6.44
N LEU A 77 3.69 -5.88 6.51
CA LEU A 77 2.39 -5.97 7.16
C LEU A 77 2.41 -7.14 8.13
N ARG A 78 2.08 -6.87 9.41
CA ARG A 78 1.92 -7.89 10.44
C ARG A 78 0.60 -7.72 11.17
N GLN A 79 -0.16 -8.81 11.26
CA GLN A 79 -1.42 -8.88 12.00
C GLN A 79 -1.24 -9.77 13.22
N GLY A 80 -1.45 -9.22 14.41
CA GLY A 80 -1.28 -9.93 15.68
C GLY A 80 0.11 -10.56 15.82
N SER A 81 0.17 -11.83 16.16
CA SER A 81 1.41 -12.64 16.26
C SER A 81 1.77 -13.34 14.95
N GLY A 82 1.03 -13.07 13.86
CA GLY A 82 1.26 -13.71 12.57
C GLY A 82 2.60 -13.34 11.94
N LYS A 83 2.96 -14.07 10.88
CA LYS A 83 4.16 -13.79 10.10
C LYS A 83 4.05 -12.43 9.40
N THR A 84 5.15 -11.70 9.33
CA THR A 84 5.25 -10.49 8.52
C THR A 84 5.18 -10.86 7.05
N ARG A 85 4.31 -10.18 6.30
CA ARG A 85 4.26 -10.25 4.84
C ARG A 85 4.88 -9.00 4.26
N TRP A 86 5.56 -9.15 3.14
CA TRP A 86 6.12 -8.03 2.39
C TRP A 86 5.42 -7.91 1.04
N LEU A 87 5.06 -6.68 0.72
CA LEU A 87 4.35 -6.32 -0.50
C LEU A 87 5.09 -5.18 -1.19
N GLN A 88 5.32 -5.32 -2.47
CA GLN A 88 5.77 -4.24 -3.34
C GLN A 88 4.57 -3.67 -4.05
N THR A 89 4.44 -2.35 -4.03
CA THR A 89 3.31 -1.66 -4.66
C THR A 89 3.82 -0.55 -5.56
N LEU A 90 3.42 -0.57 -6.83
CA LEU A 90 3.54 0.57 -7.73
C LEU A 90 2.17 1.24 -7.82
N LYS A 91 2.12 2.56 -7.60
CA LYS A 91 0.94 3.39 -7.79
C LYS A 91 1.24 4.43 -8.87
N THR A 92 0.28 4.70 -9.75
CA THR A 92 0.45 5.69 -10.82
C THR A 92 -0.47 6.89 -10.64
N ALA A 93 -0.31 7.87 -11.52
CA ALA A 93 -1.20 9.02 -11.59
C ALA A 93 -2.67 8.58 -11.68
N GLY A 94 -3.52 9.34 -11.03
CA GLY A 94 -4.95 9.13 -11.01
C GLY A 94 -5.70 10.45 -10.85
N THR A 95 -6.99 10.37 -10.64
CA THR A 95 -7.86 11.52 -10.37
C THR A 95 -8.12 11.63 -8.86
N ALA A 96 -8.19 12.85 -8.36
CA ALA A 96 -8.61 13.11 -6.98
C ALA A 96 -9.57 14.30 -6.96
N THR A 97 -10.72 14.13 -6.31
CA THR A 97 -11.73 15.17 -6.15
C THR A 97 -12.35 15.07 -4.75
N ALA A 98 -12.32 16.15 -4.00
CA ALA A 98 -12.90 16.26 -2.66
C ALA A 98 -12.50 15.12 -1.70
N GLY A 99 -11.22 14.69 -1.75
CA GLY A 99 -10.69 13.61 -0.90
C GLY A 99 -10.88 12.20 -1.48
N LEU A 100 -11.76 12.01 -2.46
CA LEU A 100 -11.89 10.76 -3.20
C LEU A 100 -10.80 10.66 -4.24
N SER A 101 -10.00 9.61 -4.22
CA SER A 101 -8.97 9.33 -5.21
C SER A 101 -9.22 8.00 -5.91
N GLN A 102 -8.93 7.97 -7.20
CA GLN A 102 -8.91 6.75 -8.01
C GLN A 102 -7.64 6.71 -8.82
N ARG A 103 -6.86 5.65 -8.69
CA ARG A 103 -5.58 5.47 -9.38
C ARG A 103 -5.28 4.01 -9.63
N GLY A 104 -4.38 3.75 -10.57
CA GLY A 104 -3.86 2.41 -10.80
C GLY A 104 -2.96 1.97 -9.66
N GLU A 105 -3.15 0.75 -9.19
CA GLU A 105 -2.33 0.10 -8.19
C GLU A 105 -1.98 -1.31 -8.63
N TRP A 106 -0.70 -1.66 -8.53
CA TRP A 106 -0.16 -3.00 -8.81
C TRP A 106 0.60 -3.44 -7.58
N GLU A 107 0.13 -4.52 -6.96
CA GLU A 107 0.72 -5.06 -5.75
C GLU A 107 1.19 -6.49 -5.98
N ALA A 108 2.39 -6.81 -5.51
CA ALA A 108 2.97 -8.14 -5.55
C ALA A 108 3.59 -8.50 -4.20
N ALA A 109 3.44 -9.76 -3.79
CA ALA A 109 4.18 -10.30 -2.66
C ALA A 109 5.66 -10.43 -3.04
N VAL A 110 6.54 -9.97 -2.15
CA VAL A 110 7.99 -10.00 -2.38
C VAL A 110 8.73 -10.62 -1.21
N HIS A 111 9.99 -10.97 -1.45
CA HIS A 111 10.86 -11.47 -0.39
C HIS A 111 11.29 -10.33 0.55
N GLU A 112 11.54 -10.65 1.78
CA GLU A 112 11.84 -9.78 2.93
C GLU A 112 12.54 -8.45 2.59
N GLY A 113 11.75 -7.37 2.53
CA GLY A 113 12.27 -6.00 2.43
C GLY A 113 13.08 -5.68 1.16
N GLN A 114 12.99 -6.51 0.12
CA GLN A 114 13.69 -6.32 -1.14
C GLN A 114 12.72 -5.99 -2.27
N LEU A 115 13.11 -5.01 -3.12
CA LEU A 115 12.40 -4.76 -4.36
C LEU A 115 12.60 -5.95 -5.31
N ASP A 116 11.53 -6.35 -5.97
CA ASP A 116 11.54 -7.36 -7.02
C ASP A 116 11.37 -6.68 -8.39
N PRO A 117 12.46 -6.56 -9.17
CA PRO A 117 12.41 -5.97 -10.50
C PRO A 117 11.51 -6.77 -11.47
N VAL A 118 11.39 -8.08 -11.27
CA VAL A 118 10.57 -8.92 -12.13
C VAL A 118 9.09 -8.59 -11.94
N ALA A 119 8.67 -8.36 -10.69
CA ALA A 119 7.30 -7.96 -10.39
C ALA A 119 6.93 -6.59 -11.00
N LEU A 120 7.89 -5.73 -11.33
CA LEU A 120 7.65 -4.45 -11.99
C LEU A 120 7.35 -4.60 -13.48
N GLN A 121 7.80 -5.68 -14.14
CA GLN A 121 7.60 -5.88 -15.57
C GLN A 121 6.12 -6.05 -15.97
N GLY A 122 5.29 -6.55 -15.05
CA GLY A 122 3.85 -6.68 -15.26
C GLY A 122 3.04 -5.42 -14.93
N THR A 123 3.70 -4.28 -14.71
CA THR A 123 3.10 -3.01 -14.33
C THR A 123 3.43 -1.92 -15.37
N PRO A 124 2.96 -0.68 -15.23
CA PRO A 124 3.40 0.45 -16.07
C PRO A 124 4.89 0.84 -15.94
N TRP A 125 5.66 0.19 -15.07
CA TRP A 125 7.07 0.51 -14.86
C TRP A 125 7.89 0.63 -16.15
N PRO A 126 7.82 -0.30 -17.13
CA PRO A 126 8.60 -0.17 -18.37
C PRO A 126 8.26 1.09 -19.19
N THR A 127 7.06 1.64 -19.02
CA THR A 127 6.65 2.88 -19.67
C THR A 127 7.16 4.11 -18.91
N LEU A 128 7.31 4.01 -17.59
CA LEU A 128 7.86 5.08 -16.75
C LEU A 128 9.38 5.16 -16.89
N ASP A 129 10.07 4.04 -16.83
CA ASP A 129 11.53 3.90 -16.91
C ASP A 129 11.93 3.35 -18.29
N GLN A 130 11.69 4.16 -19.34
CA GLN A 130 11.92 3.73 -20.73
C GLN A 130 13.38 3.40 -21.04
N ASP A 131 14.30 4.12 -20.39
CA ASP A 131 15.74 3.93 -20.59
C ASP A 131 16.32 2.85 -19.66
N GLY A 132 15.52 2.29 -18.75
CA GLY A 132 15.91 1.25 -17.80
C GLY A 132 16.93 1.70 -16.77
N GLN A 133 17.05 3.02 -16.52
CA GLN A 133 18.09 3.58 -15.66
C GLN A 133 17.62 3.84 -14.21
N TRP A 134 16.32 3.99 -13.99
CA TRP A 134 15.80 4.37 -12.68
C TRP A 134 15.97 3.26 -11.65
N LEU A 135 15.77 2.02 -12.07
CA LEU A 135 15.83 0.87 -11.16
C LEU A 135 17.17 0.79 -10.41
N ALA A 136 18.28 1.07 -11.09
CA ALA A 136 19.62 1.06 -10.49
C ALA A 136 19.88 2.27 -9.58
N GLN A 137 19.07 3.32 -9.69
CA GLN A 137 19.21 4.57 -8.93
C GLN A 137 18.19 4.67 -7.77
N LEU A 138 17.26 3.71 -7.65
CA LEU A 138 16.28 3.73 -6.58
C LEU A 138 16.94 3.67 -5.21
N ALA A 139 16.56 4.62 -4.37
CA ALA A 139 16.97 4.67 -2.97
C ALA A 139 15.73 4.94 -2.08
N PRO A 140 15.74 4.49 -0.82
CA PRO A 140 14.73 4.90 0.13
C PRO A 140 14.72 6.43 0.29
N CYS A 141 13.56 7.05 0.17
CA CYS A 141 13.41 8.49 0.32
C CYS A 141 12.67 8.88 1.61
N PHE A 142 11.74 8.09 2.08
CA PHE A 142 11.12 8.22 3.39
C PHE A 142 10.45 6.93 3.82
N GLU A 143 10.16 6.84 5.11
CA GLU A 143 9.45 5.71 5.72
C GLU A 143 8.23 6.18 6.50
N THR A 144 7.21 5.32 6.57
CA THR A 144 6.10 5.51 7.49
C THR A 144 5.91 4.27 8.34
N GLU A 145 5.64 4.45 9.61
CA GLU A 145 5.22 3.39 10.51
C GLU A 145 3.85 3.71 11.07
N SER A 146 2.92 2.77 11.02
CA SER A 146 1.58 2.98 11.57
C SER A 146 1.00 1.71 12.18
N THR A 147 0.12 1.94 13.16
CA THR A 147 -0.85 0.94 13.59
C THR A 147 -2.16 1.27 12.89
N ARG A 148 -2.65 0.32 12.11
CA ARG A 148 -3.92 0.39 11.40
C ARG A 148 -4.98 -0.35 12.20
N THR A 149 -6.08 0.30 12.49
CA THR A 149 -7.31 -0.34 12.94
C THR A 149 -8.27 -0.39 11.76
N LEU A 150 -8.62 -1.60 11.32
CA LEU A 150 -9.45 -1.84 10.15
C LEU A 150 -10.75 -2.51 10.58
N ARG A 151 -11.87 -2.06 10.02
CA ARG A 151 -13.16 -2.74 10.04
C ARG A 151 -13.65 -2.93 8.61
N LEU A 152 -14.14 -4.12 8.31
CA LEU A 152 -14.67 -4.45 6.99
C LEU A 152 -16.19 -4.40 7.05
N PHE A 153 -16.77 -3.47 6.31
CA PHE A 153 -18.20 -3.33 6.11
C PHE A 153 -18.58 -3.91 4.74
N THR A 154 -19.68 -4.65 4.69
CA THR A 154 -20.28 -5.11 3.42
C THR A 154 -21.61 -4.40 3.25
N ALA A 155 -21.75 -3.63 2.19
CA ALA A 155 -22.99 -2.92 1.87
C ALA A 155 -24.04 -3.88 1.27
N ASP A 156 -25.29 -3.42 1.19
CA ASP A 156 -26.42 -4.24 0.71
C ASP A 156 -26.28 -4.68 -0.74
N ASP A 157 -25.53 -3.91 -1.55
CA ASP A 157 -25.20 -4.23 -2.95
C ASP A 157 -24.03 -5.22 -3.09
N GLY A 158 -23.47 -5.70 -1.97
CA GLY A 158 -22.31 -6.58 -1.91
C GLY A 158 -20.97 -5.88 -1.98
N SER A 159 -20.93 -4.56 -2.08
CA SER A 159 -19.68 -3.79 -2.04
C SER A 159 -18.98 -3.96 -0.70
N ARG A 160 -17.64 -4.14 -0.75
CA ARG A 160 -16.80 -4.26 0.44
C ARG A 160 -16.08 -2.95 0.69
N ILE A 161 -16.29 -2.38 1.85
CA ILE A 161 -15.73 -1.10 2.26
C ILE A 161 -14.82 -1.34 3.46
N GLU A 162 -13.55 -1.00 3.31
CA GLU A 162 -12.60 -0.99 4.42
C GLU A 162 -12.63 0.39 5.10
N VAL A 163 -13.03 0.41 6.36
CA VAL A 163 -12.97 1.61 7.20
C VAL A 163 -11.73 1.51 8.06
N VAL A 164 -10.77 2.42 7.86
CA VAL A 164 -9.47 2.36 8.50
C VAL A 164 -9.14 3.62 9.29
N LEU A 165 -8.49 3.43 10.43
CA LEU A 165 -7.82 4.48 11.19
C LEU A 165 -6.35 4.14 11.26
N ASP A 166 -5.50 4.96 10.64
CA ASP A 166 -4.05 4.85 10.69
C ASP A 166 -3.47 5.87 11.67
N VAL A 167 -2.74 5.38 12.65
CA VAL A 167 -2.02 6.22 13.63
C VAL A 167 -0.54 5.88 13.55
N GLY A 168 0.29 6.87 13.26
CA GLY A 168 1.71 6.60 13.06
C GLY A 168 2.56 7.84 12.86
N SER A 169 3.75 7.62 12.32
CA SER A 169 4.76 8.64 12.07
C SER A 169 5.37 8.50 10.69
N VAL A 170 5.95 9.60 10.22
CA VAL A 170 6.76 9.67 8.99
C VAL A 170 8.18 10.01 9.38
N ARG A 171 9.15 9.33 8.77
CA ARG A 171 10.58 9.61 8.87
C ARG A 171 11.14 9.84 7.46
N ALA A 172 11.86 10.92 7.27
CA ALA A 172 12.59 11.26 6.05
C ALA A 172 14.09 11.20 6.29
#